data_a0e9cb76d191ff64b9b1357e5a383973
#
_entry.id   a0e9cb76d191ff64b9b1357e5a383973
#
_cell.length_a   1.000
_cell.length_b   1.000
_cell.length_c   1.000
_cell.angle_alpha   90.00
_cell.angle_beta   90.00
_cell.angle_gamma   90.00
#
_symmetry.space_group_name_H-M   'P 1'
#
loop_
_entity.id
_entity.type
_entity.pdbx_description
1 polymer ?
#
loop_
_entity_poly.entity_id
_entity_poly.type
_entity_poly.pdbx_seq_one_letter_code
_entity_poly.pdbx_strand_id
1 'polypeptide(L)'
;MKDEILLSVEDVEKRYGDYLALDKVNISVPHSSIYGLLGPNGAGKTTLMRIINQITAPDKGRVLFNNELLSKHHIKEIGYLPEERGLYKKMKVGEQALYLAQLKGMPYNEAISKLKYWFEKLEIIHWWSKKVEELSKGMAQKIQFVVTVIHNPKLLIFDEPFSGFDPINASIIRKEILSLRDNGTTIIFSTHRMESVEEICDHIAL
;
A
#
# COMPACT_ATOMS: atom_id res chain seq x y z
N MET A 1 6.69 17.32 20.90
CA MET A 1 7.71 16.29 20.60
C MET A 1 7.84 16.30 19.08
N LYS A 2 9.06 16.29 18.50
CA LYS A 2 9.19 16.08 17.05
C LYS A 2 8.67 14.69 16.76
N ASP A 3 7.70 14.59 15.86
CA ASP A 3 7.19 13.29 15.43
C ASP A 3 8.37 12.50 14.85
N GLU A 4 8.56 11.28 15.35
CA GLU A 4 9.63 10.40 14.88
C GLU A 4 9.33 10.00 13.44
N ILE A 5 10.31 10.15 12.52
CA ILE A 5 10.12 9.92 11.09
C ILE A 5 10.40 8.46 10.76
N LEU A 6 9.41 7.76 10.18
CA LEU A 6 9.58 6.40 9.68
C LEU A 6 10.26 6.38 8.30
N LEU A 7 9.80 7.25 7.38
CA LEU A 7 10.33 7.30 6.02
C LEU A 7 10.76 8.71 5.67
N SER A 8 12.00 8.87 5.18
CA SER A 8 12.51 10.12 4.63
C SER A 8 12.92 9.91 3.17
N VAL A 9 12.48 10.79 2.30
CA VAL A 9 12.90 10.89 0.90
C VAL A 9 13.70 12.18 0.79
N GLU A 10 14.94 12.10 0.32
CA GLU A 10 15.88 13.22 0.30
C GLU A 10 16.43 13.43 -1.11
N ASP A 11 16.12 14.58 -1.70
CA ASP A 11 16.55 15.04 -3.02
C ASP A 11 16.40 14.00 -4.14
N VAL A 12 15.32 13.22 -4.10
CA VAL A 12 15.10 12.13 -5.06
C VAL A 12 14.75 12.68 -6.43
N GLU A 13 15.58 12.33 -7.43
CA GLU A 13 15.35 12.58 -8.85
C GLU A 13 15.11 11.28 -9.60
N LYS A 14 14.22 11.31 -10.61
CA LYS A 14 13.98 10.19 -11.52
C LYS A 14 13.64 10.68 -12.92
N ARG A 15 14.35 10.17 -13.94
CA ARG A 15 14.09 10.41 -15.36
C ARG A 15 13.71 9.12 -16.09
N TYR A 16 12.89 9.27 -17.10
CA TYR A 16 12.59 8.24 -18.10
C TYR A 16 12.81 8.85 -19.48
N GLY A 17 13.98 8.57 -20.09
CA GLY A 17 14.43 9.29 -21.26
C GLY A 17 14.54 10.80 -20.98
N ASP A 18 13.85 11.62 -21.78
CA ASP A 18 13.84 13.08 -21.61
C ASP A 18 12.83 13.57 -20.55
N TYR A 19 11.94 12.70 -20.06
CA TYR A 19 10.93 13.05 -19.08
C TYR A 19 11.45 13.00 -17.65
N LEU A 20 11.43 14.15 -16.96
CA LEU A 20 11.76 14.26 -15.54
C LEU A 20 10.51 13.95 -14.71
N ALA A 21 10.43 12.74 -14.17
CA ALA A 21 9.28 12.28 -13.40
C ALA A 21 9.31 12.73 -11.93
N LEU A 22 10.50 12.85 -11.34
CA LEU A 22 10.71 13.38 -9.99
C LEU A 22 11.89 14.37 -10.03
N ASP A 23 11.71 15.55 -9.45
CA ASP A 23 12.70 16.61 -9.39
C ASP A 23 12.97 17.00 -7.93
N LYS A 24 14.07 16.52 -7.36
CA LYS A 24 14.54 16.80 -5.99
C LYS A 24 13.43 16.68 -4.95
N VAL A 25 12.67 15.59 -5.02
CA VAL A 25 11.55 15.36 -4.11
C VAL A 25 12.07 15.12 -2.69
N ASN A 26 11.49 15.86 -1.74
CA ASN A 26 11.78 15.76 -0.31
C ASN A 26 10.47 15.53 0.44
N ILE A 27 10.38 14.41 1.18
CA ILE A 27 9.19 14.02 1.96
C ILE A 27 9.65 13.40 3.28
N SER A 28 8.99 13.76 4.38
CA SER A 28 9.17 13.17 5.70
C SER A 28 7.83 12.62 6.20
N VAL A 29 7.77 11.30 6.37
CA VAL A 29 6.54 10.59 6.80
C VAL A 29 6.69 10.20 8.27
N PRO A 30 5.90 10.79 9.19
CA PRO A 30 5.93 10.44 10.60
C PRO A 30 5.42 9.04 10.87
N HIS A 31 5.88 8.42 11.97
CA HIS A 31 5.30 7.16 12.46
C HIS A 31 3.81 7.30 12.75
N SER A 32 3.06 6.21 12.55
CA SER A 32 1.64 6.10 12.93
C SER A 32 0.77 7.21 12.37
N SER A 33 1.05 7.64 11.14
CA SER A 33 0.31 8.69 10.43
C SER A 33 -0.12 8.25 9.05
N ILE A 34 -1.13 8.92 8.49
CA ILE A 34 -1.53 8.81 7.08
C ILE A 34 -1.00 10.01 6.32
N TYR A 35 -0.09 9.77 5.39
CA TYR A 35 0.53 10.77 4.53
C TYR A 35 -0.06 10.71 3.12
N GLY A 36 -0.80 11.73 2.74
CA GLY A 36 -1.45 11.86 1.43
C GLY A 36 -0.49 12.38 0.35
N LEU A 37 -0.38 11.67 -0.76
CA LEU A 37 0.23 12.17 -2.00
C LEU A 37 -0.89 12.57 -2.95
N LEU A 38 -1.16 13.87 -3.05
CA LEU A 38 -2.22 14.41 -3.91
C LEU A 38 -1.61 14.98 -5.19
N GLY A 39 -2.28 14.79 -6.31
CA GLY A 39 -1.87 15.37 -7.58
C GLY A 39 -2.49 14.68 -8.79
N PRO A 40 -2.43 15.29 -9.97
CA PRO A 40 -2.97 14.71 -11.20
C PRO A 40 -2.23 13.44 -11.63
N ASN A 41 -2.80 12.73 -12.59
CA ASN A 41 -2.11 11.63 -13.24
C ASN A 41 -0.85 12.15 -13.93
N GLY A 42 0.26 11.41 -13.80
CA GLY A 42 1.56 11.83 -14.31
C GLY A 42 2.38 12.73 -13.37
N ALA A 43 1.88 13.13 -12.19
CA ALA A 43 2.62 13.94 -11.22
C ALA A 43 3.79 13.22 -10.52
N GLY A 44 4.11 11.98 -10.90
CA GLY A 44 5.22 11.24 -10.30
C GLY A 44 4.88 10.39 -9.08
N LYS A 45 3.65 10.42 -8.55
CA LYS A 45 3.24 9.66 -7.35
C LYS A 45 3.59 8.18 -7.42
N THR A 46 3.15 7.49 -8.47
CA THR A 46 3.44 6.06 -8.68
C THR A 46 4.95 5.82 -8.86
N THR A 47 5.70 6.73 -9.48
CA THR A 47 7.16 6.63 -9.60
C THR A 47 7.82 6.68 -8.23
N LEU A 48 7.43 7.61 -7.37
CA LEU A 48 7.92 7.71 -6.00
C LEU A 48 7.60 6.43 -5.19
N MET A 49 6.36 5.95 -5.27
CA MET A 49 5.97 4.71 -4.58
C MET A 49 6.74 3.49 -5.08
N ARG A 50 7.03 3.38 -6.38
CA ARG A 50 7.88 2.32 -6.94
C ARG A 50 9.32 2.40 -6.42
N ILE A 51 9.86 3.60 -6.20
CA ILE A 51 11.19 3.79 -5.60
C ILE A 51 11.18 3.33 -4.14
N ILE A 52 10.18 3.73 -3.34
CA ILE A 52 10.05 3.29 -1.94
C ILE A 52 9.87 1.76 -1.86
N ASN A 53 9.22 1.14 -2.82
CA ASN A 53 9.07 -0.32 -2.90
C ASN A 53 10.28 -1.04 -3.54
N GLN A 54 11.39 -0.35 -3.83
CA GLN A 54 12.58 -0.92 -4.46
C GLN A 54 12.30 -1.61 -5.82
N ILE A 55 11.22 -1.22 -6.50
CA ILE A 55 10.87 -1.69 -7.86
C ILE A 55 11.72 -0.94 -8.89
N THR A 56 12.01 0.33 -8.62
CA THR A 56 12.84 1.22 -9.45
C THR A 56 13.83 1.94 -8.55
N ALA A 57 15.07 2.11 -9.02
CA ALA A 57 16.07 2.93 -8.32
C ALA A 57 15.90 4.41 -8.66
N PRO A 58 16.13 5.34 -7.73
CA PRO A 58 16.27 6.77 -8.05
C PRO A 58 17.56 6.99 -8.85
N ASP A 59 17.60 8.06 -9.65
CA ASP A 59 18.82 8.46 -10.37
C ASP A 59 19.73 9.30 -9.48
N LYS A 60 19.14 10.09 -8.55
CA LYS A 60 19.84 10.82 -7.49
C LYS A 60 19.01 10.84 -6.22
N GLY A 61 19.63 11.29 -5.12
CA GLY A 61 19.01 11.32 -3.80
C GLY A 61 18.99 9.96 -3.14
N ARG A 62 18.24 9.88 -2.03
CA ARG A 62 18.15 8.64 -1.24
C ARG A 62 16.81 8.55 -0.52
N VAL A 63 16.50 7.33 -0.10
CA VAL A 63 15.32 7.06 0.75
C VAL A 63 15.83 6.37 2.02
N LEU A 64 15.43 6.90 3.17
CA LEU A 64 15.70 6.32 4.48
C LEU A 64 14.42 5.70 5.04
N PHE A 65 14.53 4.53 5.65
CA PHE A 65 13.48 3.85 6.37
C PHE A 65 13.96 3.57 7.78
N ASN A 66 13.27 4.13 8.76
CA ASN A 66 13.66 4.06 10.17
C ASN A 66 15.13 4.52 10.39
N ASN A 67 15.52 5.64 9.78
CA ASN A 67 16.87 6.23 9.77
C ASN A 67 17.96 5.39 9.09
N GLU A 68 17.64 4.26 8.47
CA GLU A 68 18.59 3.44 7.69
C GLU A 68 18.34 3.61 6.19
N LEU A 69 19.40 3.48 5.37
CA LEU A 69 19.23 3.51 3.92
C LEU A 69 18.29 2.39 3.48
N LEU A 70 17.22 2.77 2.78
CA LEU A 70 16.23 1.81 2.31
C LEU A 70 16.86 0.74 1.41
N SER A 71 16.61 -0.51 1.72
CA SER A 71 17.18 -1.65 1.03
C SER A 71 16.20 -2.83 0.96
N LYS A 72 16.57 -3.89 0.24
CA LYS A 72 15.70 -5.05 0.00
C LYS A 72 15.22 -5.74 1.28
N HIS A 73 15.97 -5.68 2.37
CA HIS A 73 15.54 -6.32 3.62
C HIS A 73 14.34 -5.62 4.28
N HIS A 74 14.14 -4.32 4.01
CA HIS A 74 12.99 -3.57 4.53
C HIS A 74 11.68 -3.91 3.82
N ILE A 75 11.72 -4.53 2.61
CA ILE A 75 10.52 -4.81 1.81
C ILE A 75 9.54 -5.77 2.52
N LYS A 76 10.03 -6.61 3.42
CA LYS A 76 9.17 -7.45 4.27
C LYS A 76 8.34 -6.64 5.29
N GLU A 77 8.78 -5.42 5.61
CA GLU A 77 8.13 -4.49 6.54
C GLU A 77 7.24 -3.48 5.80
N ILE A 78 7.16 -3.57 4.48
CA ILE A 78 6.37 -2.69 3.61
C ILE A 78 5.28 -3.50 2.91
N GLY A 79 4.04 -3.02 2.99
CA GLY A 79 2.92 -3.50 2.19
C GLY A 79 2.61 -2.52 1.07
N TYR A 80 2.46 -3.00 -0.17
CA TYR A 80 2.15 -2.17 -1.32
C TYR A 80 0.90 -2.66 -2.05
N LEU A 81 -0.08 -1.81 -2.16
CA LEU A 81 -1.28 -1.99 -2.97
C LEU A 81 -1.17 -1.11 -4.22
N PRO A 82 -0.79 -1.66 -5.37
CA PRO A 82 -0.74 -0.89 -6.61
C PRO A 82 -2.15 -0.63 -7.16
N GLU A 83 -2.28 0.42 -7.97
CA GLU A 83 -3.52 0.72 -8.72
C GLU A 83 -3.90 -0.43 -9.65
N GLU A 84 -2.92 -1.01 -10.37
CA GLU A 84 -3.11 -2.18 -11.21
C GLU A 84 -3.02 -3.48 -10.41
N ARG A 85 -3.89 -4.45 -10.74
CA ARG A 85 -4.02 -5.67 -9.95
C ARG A 85 -2.98 -6.72 -10.34
N GLY A 86 -2.20 -7.14 -9.34
CA GLY A 86 -1.21 -8.20 -9.46
C GLY A 86 -1.72 -9.62 -9.13
N LEU A 87 -3.04 -9.87 -9.19
CA LEU A 87 -3.60 -11.17 -8.83
C LEU A 87 -3.54 -12.16 -10.01
N TYR A 88 -3.17 -13.41 -9.73
CA TYR A 88 -3.10 -14.49 -10.74
C TYR A 88 -4.51 -15.03 -11.03
N LYS A 89 -5.04 -14.73 -12.21
CA LYS A 89 -6.43 -14.98 -12.60
C LYS A 89 -6.90 -16.42 -12.41
N LYS A 90 -6.05 -17.42 -12.71
CA LYS A 90 -6.40 -18.85 -12.66
C LYS A 90 -6.28 -19.49 -11.28
N MET A 91 -5.65 -18.82 -10.30
CA MET A 91 -5.54 -19.34 -8.94
C MET A 91 -6.84 -19.14 -8.16
N LYS A 92 -7.09 -20.03 -7.20
CA LYS A 92 -8.15 -19.80 -6.21
C LYS A 92 -7.73 -18.70 -5.24
N VAL A 93 -8.72 -17.92 -4.79
CA VAL A 93 -8.53 -16.77 -3.90
C VAL A 93 -7.75 -17.14 -2.64
N GLY A 94 -8.18 -18.20 -1.93
CA GLY A 94 -7.51 -18.64 -0.69
C GLY A 94 -6.09 -19.15 -0.93
N GLU A 95 -5.87 -19.91 -2.03
CA GLU A 95 -4.53 -20.41 -2.40
C GLU A 95 -3.58 -19.24 -2.70
N GLN A 96 -4.03 -18.26 -3.47
CA GLN A 96 -3.23 -17.08 -3.81
C GLN A 96 -2.95 -16.21 -2.59
N ALA A 97 -3.95 -15.95 -1.75
CA ALA A 97 -3.78 -15.15 -0.55
C ALA A 97 -2.76 -15.78 0.40
N LEU A 98 -2.83 -17.10 0.57
CA LEU A 98 -1.86 -17.86 1.35
C LEU A 98 -0.46 -17.80 0.76
N TYR A 99 -0.34 -18.00 -0.56
CA TYR A 99 0.94 -17.92 -1.27
C TYR A 99 1.59 -16.54 -1.09
N LEU A 100 0.83 -15.46 -1.26
CA LEU A 100 1.35 -14.10 -1.10
C LEU A 100 1.74 -13.79 0.35
N ALA A 101 1.00 -14.30 1.35
CA ALA A 101 1.36 -14.17 2.76
C ALA A 101 2.68 -14.90 3.09
N GLN A 102 2.88 -16.11 2.53
CA GLN A 102 4.12 -16.87 2.71
C GLN A 102 5.32 -16.20 2.00
N LEU A 103 5.12 -15.55 0.85
CA LEU A 103 6.17 -14.75 0.19
C LEU A 103 6.64 -13.57 1.07
N LYS A 104 5.77 -13.06 1.96
CA LYS A 104 6.13 -12.05 2.97
C LYS A 104 6.78 -12.65 4.22
N GLY A 105 7.04 -13.96 4.22
CA GLY A 105 7.73 -14.67 5.31
C GLY A 105 6.82 -15.19 6.40
N MET A 106 5.50 -15.16 6.23
CA MET A 106 4.57 -15.67 7.25
C MET A 106 4.57 -17.21 7.30
N PRO A 107 4.63 -17.83 8.48
CA PRO A 107 4.41 -19.25 8.65
C PRO A 107 3.00 -19.66 8.19
N TYR A 108 2.87 -20.87 7.62
CA TYR A 108 1.61 -21.36 7.06
C TYR A 108 0.41 -21.25 8.02
N ASN A 109 0.57 -21.75 9.24
CA ASN A 109 -0.53 -21.76 10.24
C ASN A 109 -0.95 -20.36 10.67
N GLU A 110 0.00 -19.43 10.81
CA GLU A 110 -0.26 -18.02 11.10
C GLU A 110 -0.99 -17.35 9.93
N ALA A 111 -0.51 -17.58 8.70
CA ALA A 111 -1.12 -17.02 7.51
C ALA A 111 -2.58 -17.48 7.34
N ILE A 112 -2.86 -18.79 7.53
CA ILE A 112 -4.24 -19.32 7.47
C ILE A 112 -5.14 -18.68 8.53
N SER A 113 -4.66 -18.57 9.78
CA SER A 113 -5.45 -17.96 10.86
C SER A 113 -5.78 -16.50 10.58
N LYS A 114 -4.78 -15.70 10.16
CA LYS A 114 -4.98 -14.29 9.84
C LYS A 114 -5.84 -14.09 8.59
N LEU A 115 -5.69 -14.96 7.57
CA LEU A 115 -6.54 -14.92 6.37
C LEU A 115 -8.01 -15.18 6.72
N LYS A 116 -8.30 -16.20 7.54
CA LYS A 116 -9.67 -16.47 7.99
C LYS A 116 -10.25 -15.27 8.71
N TYR A 117 -9.51 -14.68 9.67
CA TYR A 117 -9.92 -13.47 10.38
C TYR A 117 -10.28 -12.33 9.42
N TRP A 118 -9.39 -11.98 8.47
CA TRP A 118 -9.64 -10.90 7.52
C TRP A 118 -10.79 -11.20 6.56
N PHE A 119 -10.92 -12.45 6.12
CA PHE A 119 -11.98 -12.87 5.20
C PHE A 119 -13.36 -12.86 5.87
N GLU A 120 -13.43 -13.23 7.15
CA GLU A 120 -14.65 -13.10 7.96
C GLU A 120 -14.96 -11.63 8.23
N LYS A 121 -13.98 -10.83 8.66
CA LYS A 121 -14.13 -9.40 8.94
C LYS A 121 -14.65 -8.59 7.75
N LEU A 122 -14.21 -8.92 6.54
CA LEU A 122 -14.65 -8.25 5.30
C LEU A 122 -15.82 -8.97 4.61
N GLU A 123 -16.41 -10.00 5.24
CA GLU A 123 -17.52 -10.80 4.73
C GLU A 123 -17.24 -11.49 3.38
N ILE A 124 -16.00 -11.93 3.17
CA ILE A 124 -15.53 -12.53 1.91
C ILE A 124 -15.07 -13.98 2.03
N ILE A 125 -15.32 -14.64 3.17
CA ILE A 125 -14.89 -16.03 3.40
C ILE A 125 -15.45 -17.01 2.35
N HIS A 126 -16.64 -16.75 1.84
CA HIS A 126 -17.30 -17.55 0.81
C HIS A 126 -16.64 -17.45 -0.58
N TRP A 127 -15.65 -16.55 -0.76
CA TRP A 127 -14.87 -16.46 -1.99
C TRP A 127 -13.62 -17.35 -1.96
N TRP A 128 -13.31 -17.99 -0.84
CA TRP A 128 -12.07 -18.75 -0.63
C TRP A 128 -11.76 -19.74 -1.75
N SER A 129 -12.77 -20.48 -2.23
CA SER A 129 -12.64 -21.50 -3.29
C SER A 129 -12.88 -20.97 -4.70
N LYS A 130 -13.30 -19.73 -4.87
CA LYS A 130 -13.49 -19.12 -6.19
C LYS A 130 -12.14 -18.86 -6.86
N LYS A 131 -12.11 -18.91 -8.19
CA LYS A 131 -10.98 -18.41 -8.95
C LYS A 131 -10.98 -16.89 -8.98
N VAL A 132 -9.79 -16.28 -9.06
CA VAL A 132 -9.66 -14.82 -9.12
C VAL A 132 -10.36 -14.23 -10.34
N GLU A 133 -10.38 -14.94 -11.47
CA GLU A 133 -11.08 -14.50 -12.69
C GLU A 133 -12.60 -14.40 -12.55
N GLU A 134 -13.18 -15.05 -11.54
CA GLU A 134 -14.63 -14.99 -11.24
C GLU A 134 -15.01 -13.78 -10.37
N LEU A 135 -14.01 -13.00 -9.91
CA LEU A 135 -14.21 -11.85 -9.04
C LEU A 135 -14.55 -10.59 -9.85
N SER A 136 -15.50 -9.80 -9.34
CA SER A 136 -15.68 -8.42 -9.81
C SER A 136 -14.46 -7.54 -9.46
N LYS A 137 -14.43 -6.35 -10.02
CA LYS A 137 -13.35 -5.38 -9.74
C LYS A 137 -13.25 -5.06 -8.24
N GLY A 138 -14.34 -4.76 -7.57
CA GLY A 138 -14.36 -4.47 -6.13
C GLY A 138 -14.01 -5.70 -5.28
N MET A 139 -14.46 -6.90 -5.67
CA MET A 139 -14.09 -8.14 -4.98
C MET A 139 -12.58 -8.39 -5.03
N ALA A 140 -11.95 -8.27 -6.20
CA ALA A 140 -10.51 -8.43 -6.34
C ALA A 140 -9.74 -7.37 -5.53
N GLN A 141 -10.27 -6.15 -5.42
CA GLN A 141 -9.67 -5.09 -4.61
C GLN A 141 -9.66 -5.42 -3.11
N LYS A 142 -10.75 -6.00 -2.57
CA LYS A 142 -10.78 -6.48 -1.17
C LYS A 142 -9.70 -7.54 -0.93
N ILE A 143 -9.53 -8.50 -1.85
CA ILE A 143 -8.49 -9.53 -1.72
C ILE A 143 -7.09 -8.91 -1.75
N GLN A 144 -6.84 -7.97 -2.67
CA GLN A 144 -5.57 -7.25 -2.71
C GLN A 144 -5.29 -6.48 -1.42
N PHE A 145 -6.29 -5.79 -0.87
CA PHE A 145 -6.15 -5.13 0.42
C PHE A 145 -5.73 -6.11 1.51
N VAL A 146 -6.43 -7.25 1.65
CA VAL A 146 -6.09 -8.26 2.66
C VAL A 146 -4.65 -8.75 2.53
N VAL A 147 -4.22 -9.15 1.32
CA VAL A 147 -2.85 -9.67 1.13
C VAL A 147 -1.77 -8.60 1.31
N THR A 148 -2.15 -7.32 1.21
CA THR A 148 -1.23 -6.21 1.45
C THR A 148 -1.00 -5.95 2.94
N VAL A 149 -2.03 -6.13 3.79
CA VAL A 149 -1.97 -5.78 5.22
C VAL A 149 -1.67 -6.96 6.13
N ILE A 150 -1.86 -8.20 5.67
CA ILE A 150 -1.88 -9.42 6.49
C ILE A 150 -0.60 -9.69 7.28
N HIS A 151 0.55 -9.29 6.75
CA HIS A 151 1.87 -9.51 7.39
C HIS A 151 2.25 -8.43 8.41
N ASN A 152 1.30 -7.56 8.78
CA ASN A 152 1.47 -6.45 9.73
C ASN A 152 2.69 -5.55 9.40
N PRO A 153 2.74 -4.94 8.22
CA PRO A 153 3.85 -4.09 7.82
C PRO A 153 3.92 -2.82 8.68
N LYS A 154 5.12 -2.26 8.86
CA LYS A 154 5.32 -0.95 9.50
C LYS A 154 4.87 0.20 8.60
N LEU A 155 5.03 0.03 7.27
CA LEU A 155 4.60 0.98 6.26
C LEU A 155 3.65 0.32 5.27
N LEU A 156 2.50 0.93 5.07
CA LEU A 156 1.56 0.60 4.00
C LEU A 156 1.58 1.69 2.93
N ILE A 157 1.62 1.30 1.68
CA ILE A 157 1.57 2.19 0.55
C ILE A 157 0.35 1.81 -0.30
N PHE A 158 -0.59 2.72 -0.44
CA PHE A 158 -1.82 2.53 -1.19
C PHE A 158 -1.88 3.48 -2.40
N ASP A 159 -1.86 2.92 -3.59
CA ASP A 159 -2.00 3.67 -4.85
C ASP A 159 -3.46 3.59 -5.31
N GLU A 160 -4.20 4.70 -5.18
CA GLU A 160 -5.63 4.83 -5.52
C GLU A 160 -6.50 3.69 -4.90
N PRO A 161 -6.44 3.43 -3.59
CA PRO A 161 -7.02 2.23 -2.97
C PRO A 161 -8.53 2.13 -3.10
N PHE A 162 -9.23 3.26 -3.29
CA PHE A 162 -10.69 3.27 -3.43
C PHE A 162 -11.17 3.15 -4.88
N SER A 163 -10.23 3.10 -5.84
CA SER A 163 -10.57 2.92 -7.25
C SER A 163 -11.28 1.59 -7.50
N GLY A 164 -12.52 1.66 -7.98
CA GLY A 164 -13.33 0.49 -8.32
C GLY A 164 -14.18 -0.08 -7.20
N PHE A 165 -14.20 0.54 -6.02
CA PHE A 165 -15.20 0.29 -4.99
C PHE A 165 -16.45 1.16 -5.21
N ASP A 166 -17.59 0.61 -4.83
CA ASP A 166 -18.80 1.40 -4.55
C ASP A 166 -18.64 2.14 -3.20
N PRO A 167 -19.48 3.14 -2.89
CA PRO A 167 -19.35 3.95 -1.68
C PRO A 167 -19.37 3.14 -0.37
N ILE A 168 -20.14 2.05 -0.31
CA ILE A 168 -20.27 1.21 0.89
C ILE A 168 -18.96 0.46 1.13
N ASN A 169 -18.43 -0.21 0.10
CA ASN A 169 -17.18 -0.93 0.21
C ASN A 169 -15.98 0.00 0.43
N ALA A 170 -15.97 1.18 -0.18
CA ALA A 170 -14.96 2.20 0.08
C ALA A 170 -14.96 2.64 1.56
N SER A 171 -16.16 2.83 2.17
CA SER A 171 -16.29 3.18 3.59
C SER A 171 -15.75 2.09 4.51
N ILE A 172 -15.99 0.80 4.20
CA ILE A 172 -15.46 -0.34 4.96
C ILE A 172 -13.91 -0.32 4.92
N ILE A 173 -13.32 -0.23 3.74
CA ILE A 173 -11.85 -0.22 3.60
C ILE A 173 -11.23 1.01 4.27
N ARG A 174 -11.90 2.17 4.20
CA ARG A 174 -11.46 3.40 4.89
C ARG A 174 -11.38 3.20 6.40
N LYS A 175 -12.40 2.59 7.01
CA LYS A 175 -12.40 2.27 8.45
C LYS A 175 -11.23 1.35 8.81
N GLU A 176 -10.94 0.36 7.98
CA GLU A 176 -9.80 -0.53 8.22
C GLU A 176 -8.45 0.20 8.10
N ILE A 177 -8.30 1.11 7.13
CA ILE A 177 -7.11 1.95 6.98
C ILE A 177 -6.88 2.80 8.24
N LEU A 178 -7.92 3.48 8.74
CA LEU A 178 -7.86 4.25 9.98
C LEU A 178 -7.50 3.37 11.18
N SER A 179 -8.14 2.20 11.31
CA SER A 179 -7.82 1.24 12.37
C SER A 179 -6.37 0.76 12.32
N LEU A 180 -5.81 0.53 11.14
CA LEU A 180 -4.39 0.15 10.98
C LEU A 180 -3.46 1.26 11.44
N ARG A 181 -3.74 2.53 11.10
CA ARG A 181 -2.99 3.69 11.60
C ARG A 181 -3.07 3.77 13.13
N ASP A 182 -4.27 3.67 13.69
CA ASP A 182 -4.49 3.77 15.15
C ASP A 182 -3.78 2.65 15.93
N ASN A 183 -3.51 1.52 15.26
CA ASN A 183 -2.70 0.43 15.80
C ASN A 183 -1.19 0.57 15.47
N GLY A 184 -0.73 1.75 15.04
CA GLY A 184 0.68 2.07 14.90
C GLY A 184 1.27 1.90 13.51
N THR A 185 0.49 1.50 12.49
CA THR A 185 0.97 1.40 11.11
C THR A 185 1.06 2.80 10.48
N THR A 186 2.17 3.09 9.80
CA THR A 186 2.31 4.29 8.98
C THR A 186 1.79 4.02 7.57
N ILE A 187 1.11 4.99 6.97
CA ILE A 187 0.43 4.81 5.69
C ILE A 187 0.79 5.94 4.73
N ILE A 188 1.20 5.60 3.52
CA ILE A 188 1.25 6.52 2.38
C ILE A 188 0.07 6.21 1.49
N PHE A 189 -0.67 7.22 1.13
CA PHE A 189 -1.89 7.13 0.37
C PHE A 189 -1.84 8.06 -0.84
N SER A 190 -1.96 7.54 -2.05
CA SER A 190 -2.04 8.38 -3.25
C SER A 190 -3.46 8.52 -3.74
N THR A 191 -3.80 9.71 -4.18
CA THR A 191 -5.08 9.96 -4.87
C THR A 191 -5.01 11.24 -5.70
N HIS A 192 -5.92 11.36 -6.65
CA HIS A 192 -6.21 12.60 -7.36
C HIS A 192 -7.47 13.31 -6.82
N ARG A 193 -8.12 12.76 -5.77
CA ARG A 193 -9.38 13.27 -5.19
C ARG A 193 -9.11 13.96 -3.86
N MET A 194 -9.33 15.28 -3.81
CA MET A 194 -9.12 16.11 -2.62
C MET A 194 -9.97 15.62 -1.44
N GLU A 195 -11.25 15.32 -1.67
CA GLU A 195 -12.18 14.84 -0.63
C GLU A 195 -11.64 13.64 0.15
N SER A 196 -11.01 12.68 -0.56
CA SER A 196 -10.45 11.48 0.07
C SER A 196 -9.26 11.79 0.97
N VAL A 197 -8.48 12.84 0.66
CA VAL A 197 -7.33 13.27 1.44
C VAL A 197 -7.77 14.00 2.70
N GLU A 198 -8.71 14.94 2.58
CA GLU A 198 -9.26 15.71 3.71
C GLU A 198 -9.91 14.81 4.77
N GLU A 199 -10.50 13.68 4.35
CA GLU A 199 -11.20 12.77 5.26
C GLU A 199 -10.27 11.90 6.11
N ILE A 200 -9.05 11.55 5.63
CA ILE A 200 -8.25 10.52 6.30
C ILE A 200 -6.78 10.88 6.53
N CYS A 201 -6.22 11.89 5.84
CA CYS A 201 -4.79 12.19 5.91
C CYS A 201 -4.45 13.12 7.07
N ASP A 202 -3.38 12.78 7.80
CA ASP A 202 -2.81 13.63 8.84
C ASP A 202 -1.84 14.68 8.23
N HIS A 203 -1.19 14.31 7.11
CA HIS A 203 -0.25 15.13 6.35
C HIS A 203 -0.49 14.99 4.86
N ILE A 204 -0.16 16.04 4.08
CA ILE A 204 -0.38 16.07 2.63
C ILE A 204 0.84 16.66 1.93
N ALA A 205 1.24 16.02 0.81
CA ALA A 205 2.11 16.59 -0.20
C ALA A 205 1.36 16.73 -1.53
N LEU A 206 1.65 17.84 -2.25
CA LEU A 206 1.10 18.19 -3.55
C LEU A 206 2.15 18.02 -4.64
#